data_dcdc084db18582a50d327fb1a3d03190
#
_entry.id   dcdc084db18582a50d327fb1a3d03190
#
_cell.length_a   1.000
_cell.length_b   1.000
_cell.length_c   1.000
_cell.angle_alpha   90.00
_cell.angle_beta   90.00
_cell.angle_gamma   90.00
#
_symmetry.space_group_name_H-M   'P 1'
#
loop_
_entity.id
_entity.type
_entity.pdbx_description
1 polymer ?
#
loop_
_entity_poly.entity_id
_entity_poly.type
_entity_poly.pdbx_seq_one_letter_code
_entity_poly.pdbx_strand_id
1 'polypeptide(L)'
;MLTLFFTVAMVHLVALASPGPDFFFVSQTAASRSRKEALMGVLGITAGVMVWSGVALLGLHLILEKMAWLHNIIVVGGGLYLCWMGYQMLRGALKKSTPTGETPQVELAARGRSFLKGMLTNLANPKAVIYFGSVFSLFVSDSVGTSARWGIFVLIALETFAWFALVASVFALPKMRQGYQRLAKWIDGTAGALFTGFGIHLIISR
;
A
#
# COMPACT_ATOMS: atom_id res chain seq x y z
N MET A 1 4.18 14.36 25.15
CA MET A 1 3.91 14.64 23.72
C MET A 1 5.04 14.17 22.81
N LEU A 2 6.29 14.62 23.01
CA LEU A 2 7.41 14.20 22.15
C LEU A 2 7.59 12.66 22.10
N THR A 3 7.52 12.00 23.26
CA THR A 3 7.59 10.53 23.36
C THR A 3 6.48 9.85 22.54
N LEU A 4 5.25 10.36 22.56
CA LEU A 4 4.14 9.83 21.77
C LEU A 4 4.44 9.90 20.26
N PHE A 5 4.85 11.08 19.78
CA PHE A 5 5.20 11.28 18.36
C PHE A 5 6.34 10.36 17.93
N PHE A 6 7.39 10.25 18.76
CA PHE A 6 8.52 9.38 18.48
C PHE A 6 8.10 7.90 18.44
N THR A 7 7.30 7.46 19.42
CA THR A 7 6.82 6.07 19.46
C THR A 7 5.96 5.74 18.24
N VAL A 8 5.02 6.64 17.90
CA VAL A 8 4.16 6.45 16.71
C VAL A 8 4.99 6.40 15.43
N ALA A 9 5.95 7.32 15.26
CA ALA A 9 6.84 7.33 14.11
C ALA A 9 7.63 6.02 13.99
N MET A 10 8.26 5.57 15.08
CA MET A 10 9.06 4.34 15.05
C MET A 10 8.21 3.10 14.75
N VAL A 11 7.04 2.98 15.37
CA VAL A 11 6.13 1.84 15.14
C VAL A 11 5.61 1.89 13.70
N HIS A 12 5.27 3.06 13.18
CA HIS A 12 4.81 3.21 11.81
C HIS A 12 5.92 2.90 10.80
N LEU A 13 7.13 3.39 11.03
CA LEU A 13 8.29 3.10 10.19
C LEU A 13 8.58 1.59 10.11
N VAL A 14 8.54 0.89 11.24
CA VAL A 14 8.68 -0.59 11.27
C VAL A 14 7.56 -1.25 10.45
N ALA A 15 6.32 -0.75 10.60
CA ALA A 15 5.21 -1.24 9.80
C ALA A 15 5.44 -0.97 8.29
N LEU A 16 5.91 0.19 7.88
CA LEU A 16 6.22 0.51 6.49
C LEU A 16 7.38 -0.34 5.93
N ALA A 17 8.44 -0.53 6.72
CA ALA A 17 9.63 -1.28 6.31
C ALA A 17 9.36 -2.78 6.11
N SER A 18 8.36 -3.32 6.78
CA SER A 18 7.94 -4.72 6.58
C SER A 18 7.35 -4.89 5.17
N PRO A 19 7.87 -5.82 4.34
CA PRO A 19 7.35 -6.04 3.00
C PRO A 19 5.86 -6.41 2.99
N GLY A 20 5.12 -5.85 2.05
CA GLY A 20 3.69 -6.08 1.88
C GLY A 20 3.19 -5.56 0.53
N PRO A 21 1.86 -5.57 0.27
CA PRO A 21 1.28 -5.16 -1.00
C PRO A 21 1.78 -3.79 -1.50
N ASP A 22 1.84 -2.79 -0.64
CA ASP A 22 2.29 -1.44 -0.99
C ASP A 22 3.75 -1.42 -1.44
N PHE A 23 4.63 -2.13 -0.72
CA PHE A 23 6.05 -2.22 -1.06
C PHE A 23 6.26 -2.89 -2.42
N PHE A 24 5.59 -4.03 -2.66
CA PHE A 24 5.68 -4.73 -3.94
C PHE A 24 5.12 -3.89 -5.08
N PHE A 25 4.01 -3.21 -4.88
CA PHE A 25 3.42 -2.33 -5.89
C PHE A 25 4.38 -1.20 -6.29
N VAL A 26 4.99 -0.51 -5.32
CA VAL A 26 5.90 0.61 -5.59
C VAL A 26 7.18 0.13 -6.25
N SER A 27 7.83 -0.90 -5.69
CA SER A 27 9.10 -1.44 -6.20
C SER A 27 8.94 -2.00 -7.62
N GLN A 28 7.88 -2.76 -7.87
CA GLN A 28 7.56 -3.29 -9.20
C GLN A 28 7.28 -2.17 -10.20
N THR A 29 6.47 -1.17 -9.84
CA THR A 29 6.15 -0.06 -10.73
C THR A 29 7.38 0.76 -11.07
N ALA A 30 8.25 1.03 -10.09
CA ALA A 30 9.50 1.77 -10.30
C ALA A 30 10.47 1.01 -11.22
N ALA A 31 10.60 -0.30 -11.01
CA ALA A 31 11.52 -1.14 -11.77
C ALA A 31 11.03 -1.48 -13.18
N SER A 32 9.72 -1.77 -13.35
CA SER A 32 9.16 -2.22 -14.63
C SER A 32 8.66 -1.08 -15.52
N ARG A 33 8.26 0.06 -14.94
CA ARG A 33 7.69 1.19 -15.68
C ARG A 33 8.56 2.43 -15.58
N SER A 34 8.26 3.30 -14.61
CA SER A 34 9.04 4.52 -14.40
C SER A 34 8.96 4.99 -12.94
N ARG A 35 10.00 5.75 -12.51
CA ARG A 35 9.99 6.44 -11.23
C ARG A 35 8.76 7.36 -11.08
N LYS A 36 8.36 8.03 -12.16
CA LYS A 36 7.24 8.97 -12.16
C LYS A 36 5.90 8.27 -11.91
N GLU A 37 5.66 7.12 -12.55
CA GLU A 37 4.48 6.31 -12.28
C GLU A 37 4.49 5.72 -10.87
N ALA A 38 5.65 5.29 -10.39
CA ALA A 38 5.79 4.81 -9.01
C ALA A 38 5.46 5.92 -8.00
N LEU A 39 5.96 7.14 -8.21
CA LEU A 39 5.64 8.29 -7.34
C LEU A 39 4.15 8.65 -7.37
N MET A 40 3.48 8.53 -8.52
CA MET A 40 2.01 8.68 -8.57
C MET A 40 1.31 7.58 -7.76
N GLY A 41 1.81 6.36 -7.81
CA GLY A 41 1.33 5.28 -6.96
C GLY A 41 1.58 5.54 -5.48
N VAL A 42 2.74 6.10 -5.13
CA VAL A 42 3.08 6.53 -3.75
C VAL A 42 2.09 7.57 -3.23
N LEU A 43 1.74 8.57 -4.05
CA LEU A 43 0.69 9.54 -3.69
C LEU A 43 -0.65 8.85 -3.44
N GLY A 44 -1.00 7.84 -4.25
CA GLY A 44 -2.19 7.03 -4.05
C GLY A 44 -2.17 6.25 -2.73
N ILE A 45 -1.06 5.56 -2.43
CA ILE A 45 -0.85 4.85 -1.16
C ILE A 45 -0.97 5.82 0.02
N THR A 46 -0.32 6.99 -0.06
CA THR A 46 -0.40 8.02 0.98
C THR A 46 -1.84 8.49 1.19
N ALA A 47 -2.60 8.70 0.12
CA ALA A 47 -4.03 9.03 0.22
C ALA A 47 -4.83 7.90 0.91
N GLY A 48 -4.55 6.64 0.59
CA GLY A 48 -5.16 5.49 1.27
C GLY A 48 -4.82 5.44 2.77
N VAL A 49 -3.56 5.68 3.12
CA VAL A 49 -3.11 5.82 4.52
C VAL A 49 -3.81 6.98 5.23
N MET A 50 -4.01 8.11 4.56
CA MET A 50 -4.76 9.24 5.11
C MET A 50 -6.24 8.89 5.36
N VAL A 51 -6.85 8.09 4.49
CA VAL A 51 -8.20 7.56 4.74
C VAL A 51 -8.20 6.68 5.99
N TRP A 52 -7.32 5.68 6.09
CA TRP A 52 -7.26 4.79 7.24
C TRP A 52 -6.95 5.52 8.55
N SER A 53 -5.95 6.41 8.56
CA SER A 53 -5.59 7.19 9.75
C SER A 53 -6.71 8.17 10.13
N GLY A 54 -7.35 8.83 9.17
CA GLY A 54 -8.49 9.71 9.42
C GLY A 54 -9.67 8.96 10.03
N VAL A 55 -9.99 7.81 9.50
CA VAL A 55 -11.07 6.95 10.01
C VAL A 55 -10.74 6.44 11.42
N ALA A 56 -9.49 6.06 11.68
CA ALA A 56 -9.04 5.67 13.03
C ALA A 56 -9.11 6.83 14.03
N LEU A 57 -8.74 8.05 13.61
CA LEU A 57 -8.84 9.28 14.42
C LEU A 57 -10.28 9.64 14.78
N LEU A 58 -11.24 9.33 13.92
CA LEU A 58 -12.67 9.56 14.13
C LEU A 58 -13.34 8.47 14.97
N GLY A 59 -12.59 7.52 15.51
CA GLY A 59 -13.11 6.43 16.33
C GLY A 59 -13.69 5.27 15.53
N LEU A 60 -13.03 4.89 14.45
CA LEU A 60 -13.44 3.76 13.58
C LEU A 60 -13.74 2.48 14.37
N HIS A 61 -13.01 2.22 15.43
CA HIS A 61 -13.22 1.06 16.27
C HIS A 61 -14.68 1.01 16.79
N LEU A 62 -15.25 2.15 17.17
CA LEU A 62 -16.66 2.24 17.58
C LEU A 62 -17.63 2.05 16.39
N ILE A 63 -17.23 2.46 15.18
CA ILE A 63 -18.05 2.31 13.98
C ILE A 63 -18.01 0.85 13.49
N LEU A 64 -16.86 0.21 13.51
CA LEU A 64 -16.70 -1.19 13.09
C LEU A 64 -17.39 -2.16 14.06
N GLU A 65 -17.36 -1.88 15.38
CA GLU A 65 -18.14 -2.65 16.36
C GLU A 65 -19.65 -2.54 16.15
N LYS A 66 -20.14 -1.35 15.77
CA LYS A 66 -21.58 -1.12 15.55
C LYS A 66 -22.07 -1.46 14.14
N MET A 67 -21.17 -1.53 13.16
CA MET A 67 -21.49 -1.71 11.74
C MET A 67 -20.71 -2.89 11.14
N ALA A 68 -20.89 -4.09 11.66
CA ALA A 68 -20.23 -5.31 11.20
C ALA A 68 -20.36 -5.54 9.67
N TRP A 69 -21.47 -5.11 9.07
CA TRP A 69 -21.69 -5.20 7.63
C TRP A 69 -20.68 -4.34 6.82
N LEU A 70 -20.31 -3.15 7.32
CA LEU A 70 -19.34 -2.27 6.66
C LEU A 70 -17.94 -2.88 6.71
N HIS A 71 -17.56 -3.45 7.85
CA HIS A 71 -16.32 -4.21 7.99
C HIS A 71 -16.26 -5.34 6.97
N ASN A 72 -17.33 -6.13 6.84
CA ASN A 72 -17.42 -7.25 5.89
C ASN A 72 -17.28 -6.78 4.43
N ILE A 73 -17.91 -5.66 4.05
CA ILE A 73 -17.76 -5.10 2.69
C ILE A 73 -16.31 -4.70 2.40
N ILE A 74 -15.64 -4.03 3.34
CA ILE A 74 -14.24 -3.61 3.19
C ILE A 74 -13.32 -4.84 3.07
N VAL A 75 -13.52 -5.84 3.91
CA VAL A 75 -12.70 -7.06 3.95
C VAL A 75 -12.88 -7.88 2.67
N VAL A 76 -14.12 -8.13 2.27
CA VAL A 76 -14.40 -8.92 1.05
C VAL A 76 -13.98 -8.16 -0.21
N GLY A 77 -14.34 -6.89 -0.32
CA GLY A 77 -13.95 -6.06 -1.47
C GLY A 77 -12.43 -5.93 -1.61
N GLY A 78 -11.72 -5.72 -0.49
CA GLY A 78 -10.27 -5.70 -0.44
C GLY A 78 -9.65 -7.04 -0.81
N GLY A 79 -10.18 -8.14 -0.27
CA GLY A 79 -9.75 -9.49 -0.60
C GLY A 79 -9.90 -9.84 -2.09
N LEU A 80 -11.04 -9.51 -2.68
CA LEU A 80 -11.29 -9.69 -4.12
C LEU A 80 -10.33 -8.85 -4.96
N TYR A 81 -10.06 -7.60 -4.57
CA TYR A 81 -9.11 -6.74 -5.26
C TYR A 81 -7.68 -7.31 -5.19
N LEU A 82 -7.23 -7.80 -4.05
CA LEU A 82 -5.93 -8.45 -3.90
C LEU A 82 -5.83 -9.73 -4.74
N CYS A 83 -6.87 -10.56 -4.77
CA CYS A 83 -6.91 -11.74 -5.63
C CYS A 83 -6.81 -11.35 -7.11
N TRP A 84 -7.52 -10.30 -7.54
CA TRP A 84 -7.45 -9.81 -8.91
C TRP A 84 -6.04 -9.30 -9.25
N MET A 85 -5.41 -8.51 -8.36
CA MET A 85 -4.02 -8.08 -8.55
C MET A 85 -3.05 -9.26 -8.62
N GLY A 86 -3.17 -10.20 -7.68
CA GLY A 86 -2.35 -11.41 -7.66
C GLY A 86 -2.47 -12.22 -8.95
N TYR A 87 -3.68 -12.42 -9.44
CA TYR A 87 -3.93 -13.07 -10.73
C TYR A 87 -3.26 -12.34 -11.91
N GLN A 88 -3.36 -11.01 -11.95
CA GLN A 88 -2.72 -10.20 -12.99
C GLN A 88 -1.18 -10.36 -12.98
N MET A 89 -0.57 -10.40 -11.82
CA MET A 89 0.87 -10.60 -11.66
C MET A 89 1.30 -12.00 -12.04
N LEU A 90 0.57 -13.04 -11.61
CA LEU A 90 0.82 -14.44 -12.01
C LEU A 90 0.70 -14.61 -13.51
N ARG A 91 -0.35 -14.05 -14.11
CA ARG A 91 -0.54 -14.06 -15.57
C ARG A 91 0.61 -13.36 -16.30
N GLY A 92 1.12 -12.24 -15.74
CA GLY A 92 2.29 -11.53 -16.26
C GLY A 92 3.57 -12.37 -16.19
N ALA A 93 3.79 -13.05 -15.08
CA ALA A 93 4.94 -13.94 -14.88
C ALA A 93 4.95 -15.15 -15.81
N LEU A 94 3.77 -15.64 -16.21
CA LEU A 94 3.63 -16.80 -17.13
C LEU A 94 3.73 -16.43 -18.61
N LYS A 95 3.49 -15.16 -18.98
CA LYS A 95 3.66 -14.72 -20.36
C LYS A 95 5.14 -14.65 -20.72
N LYS A 96 5.54 -15.28 -21.83
CA LYS A 96 6.85 -15.07 -22.43
C LYS A 96 7.02 -13.60 -22.78
N SER A 97 8.03 -12.95 -22.21
CA SER A 97 8.40 -11.57 -22.55
C SER A 97 8.86 -11.53 -24.00
N THR A 98 8.01 -11.10 -24.91
CA THR A 98 8.46 -10.59 -26.20
C THR A 98 8.98 -9.17 -25.96
N PRO A 99 10.23 -8.85 -26.31
CA PRO A 99 10.74 -7.49 -26.22
C PRO A 99 10.14 -6.68 -27.37
N THR A 100 8.94 -6.21 -27.22
CA THR A 100 8.36 -5.19 -28.11
C THR A 100 8.76 -3.84 -27.57
N GLY A 101 9.77 -3.25 -28.18
CA GLY A 101 10.19 -1.87 -27.96
C GLY A 101 9.20 -0.89 -28.59
N GLU A 102 8.01 -0.81 -28.04
CA GLU A 102 7.07 0.26 -28.33
C GLU A 102 6.73 0.99 -27.03
N THR A 103 7.23 2.21 -26.91
CA THR A 103 6.80 3.21 -25.93
C THR A 103 5.44 3.77 -26.38
N PRO A 104 4.31 3.37 -25.79
CA PRO A 104 3.03 3.99 -26.14
C PRO A 104 2.91 5.37 -25.47
N GLN A 105 2.62 6.37 -26.28
CA GLN A 105 2.26 7.73 -25.88
C GLN A 105 0.92 7.78 -25.13
N VAL A 106 0.82 7.31 -23.89
CA VAL A 106 -0.37 7.50 -23.04
C VAL A 106 0.05 7.89 -21.61
N GLU A 107 0.83 8.98 -21.53
CA GLU A 107 1.42 9.38 -20.24
C GLU A 107 0.41 9.91 -19.21
N LEU A 108 -0.62 10.65 -19.59
CA LEU A 108 -1.57 11.26 -18.65
C LEU A 108 -2.59 10.26 -18.10
N ALA A 109 -3.14 9.40 -18.97
CA ALA A 109 -4.07 8.35 -18.55
C ALA A 109 -3.39 7.22 -17.75
N ALA A 110 -2.07 7.04 -17.91
CA ALA A 110 -1.28 6.09 -17.12
C ALA A 110 -1.06 6.57 -15.68
N ARG A 111 -0.84 7.89 -15.49
CA ARG A 111 -0.58 8.50 -14.17
C ARG A 111 -1.79 8.42 -13.24
N GLY A 112 -2.97 8.80 -13.72
CA GLY A 112 -4.22 8.69 -12.95
C GLY A 112 -4.52 7.24 -12.56
N ARG A 113 -4.24 6.29 -13.43
CA ARG A 113 -4.36 4.87 -13.14
C ARG A 113 -3.37 4.39 -12.07
N SER A 114 -2.13 4.90 -12.07
CA SER A 114 -1.14 4.52 -11.05
C SER A 114 -1.49 5.06 -9.66
N PHE A 115 -2.00 6.29 -9.57
CA PHE A 115 -2.53 6.84 -8.32
C PHE A 115 -3.68 5.99 -7.77
N LEU A 116 -4.70 5.72 -8.59
CA LEU A 116 -5.85 4.93 -8.17
C LEU A 116 -5.46 3.51 -7.77
N LYS A 117 -4.56 2.87 -8.52
CA LYS A 117 -4.03 1.54 -8.17
C LYS A 117 -3.31 1.57 -6.82
N GLY A 118 -2.44 2.56 -6.58
CA GLY A 118 -1.75 2.71 -5.30
C GLY A 118 -2.72 2.89 -4.14
N MET A 119 -3.72 3.76 -4.31
CA MET A 119 -4.76 3.99 -3.30
C MET A 119 -5.56 2.72 -3.00
N LEU A 120 -6.04 2.03 -4.04
CA LEU A 120 -6.79 0.79 -3.87
C LEU A 120 -5.93 -0.34 -3.28
N THR A 121 -4.64 -0.41 -3.66
CA THR A 121 -3.70 -1.38 -3.06
C THR A 121 -3.59 -1.17 -1.55
N ASN A 122 -3.43 0.07 -1.09
CA ASN A 122 -3.35 0.38 0.33
C ASN A 122 -4.69 0.16 1.05
N LEU A 123 -5.81 0.60 0.47
CA LEU A 123 -7.14 0.40 1.06
C LEU A 123 -7.50 -1.09 1.19
N ALA A 124 -7.07 -1.92 0.24
CA ALA A 124 -7.23 -3.38 0.27
C ALA A 124 -6.12 -4.11 1.05
N ASN A 125 -5.11 -3.39 1.56
CA ASN A 125 -3.96 -4.00 2.21
C ASN A 125 -4.34 -4.49 3.62
N PRO A 126 -4.37 -5.82 3.88
CA PRO A 126 -4.74 -6.35 5.19
C PRO A 126 -3.82 -5.86 6.31
N LYS A 127 -2.55 -5.60 6.00
CA LYS A 127 -1.60 -5.04 6.95
C LYS A 127 -1.98 -3.60 7.35
N ALA A 128 -2.48 -2.78 6.42
CA ALA A 128 -2.96 -1.44 6.73
C ALA A 128 -4.23 -1.51 7.60
N VAL A 129 -5.17 -2.38 7.26
CA VAL A 129 -6.39 -2.61 8.05
C VAL A 129 -6.05 -2.98 9.50
N ILE A 130 -5.18 -3.98 9.70
CA ILE A 130 -4.74 -4.42 11.03
C ILE A 130 -3.98 -3.31 11.75
N TYR A 131 -3.05 -2.63 11.08
CA TYR A 131 -2.26 -1.57 11.68
C TYR A 131 -3.15 -0.41 12.18
N PHE A 132 -4.01 0.13 11.33
CA PHE A 132 -4.86 1.25 11.70
C PHE A 132 -6.02 0.84 12.62
N GLY A 133 -6.56 -0.34 12.46
CA GLY A 133 -7.65 -0.85 13.31
C GLY A 133 -7.21 -1.25 14.72
N SER A 134 -5.95 -1.64 14.91
CA SER A 134 -5.47 -2.15 16.21
C SER A 134 -4.34 -1.28 16.76
N VAL A 135 -3.16 -1.30 16.11
CA VAL A 135 -1.95 -0.68 16.66
C VAL A 135 -2.08 0.83 16.74
N PHE A 136 -2.52 1.46 15.66
CA PHE A 136 -2.64 2.91 15.59
C PHE A 136 -3.71 3.43 16.56
N SER A 137 -4.83 2.72 16.70
CA SER A 137 -5.91 3.08 17.62
C SER A 137 -5.47 3.18 19.09
N LEU A 138 -4.44 2.42 19.49
CA LEU A 138 -3.87 2.49 20.85
C LEU A 138 -3.19 3.83 21.14
N PHE A 139 -2.64 4.48 20.13
CA PHE A 139 -1.93 5.76 20.26
C PHE A 139 -2.85 6.98 20.14
N VAL A 140 -4.09 6.77 19.73
CA VAL A 140 -5.04 7.87 19.44
C VAL A 140 -6.27 7.77 20.34
N SER A 141 -6.05 7.39 21.62
CA SER A 141 -7.09 7.35 22.64
C SER A 141 -7.67 8.74 22.93
N ASP A 142 -8.81 8.79 23.63
CA ASP A 142 -9.50 10.04 23.97
C ASP A 142 -8.67 10.99 24.84
N SER A 143 -7.62 10.47 25.50
CA SER A 143 -6.66 11.28 26.27
C SER A 143 -5.72 12.13 25.40
N VAL A 144 -5.64 11.86 24.08
CA VAL A 144 -4.79 12.63 23.15
C VAL A 144 -5.56 13.82 22.61
N GLY A 145 -5.08 15.01 22.91
CA GLY A 145 -5.71 16.27 22.47
C GLY A 145 -5.79 16.40 20.94
N THR A 146 -6.78 17.14 20.45
CA THR A 146 -7.08 17.29 19.00
C THR A 146 -5.88 17.75 18.17
N SER A 147 -5.09 18.69 18.65
CA SER A 147 -3.89 19.18 17.95
C SER A 147 -2.83 18.09 17.77
N ALA A 148 -2.64 17.24 18.79
CA ALA A 148 -1.72 16.11 18.70
C ALA A 148 -2.22 15.04 17.73
N ARG A 149 -3.53 14.77 17.68
CA ARG A 149 -4.15 13.85 16.70
C ARG A 149 -3.87 14.30 15.27
N TRP A 150 -4.09 15.58 14.95
CA TRP A 150 -3.78 16.13 13.63
C TRP A 150 -2.28 16.13 13.33
N GLY A 151 -1.43 16.38 14.32
CA GLY A 151 0.02 16.27 14.19
C GLY A 151 0.45 14.83 13.83
N ILE A 152 -0.12 13.82 14.48
CA ILE A 152 0.12 12.41 14.19
C ILE A 152 -0.37 12.06 12.75
N PHE A 153 -1.55 12.55 12.36
CA PHE A 153 -2.07 12.35 11.01
C PHE A 153 -1.11 12.86 9.92
N VAL A 154 -0.59 14.08 10.10
CA VAL A 154 0.39 14.67 9.17
C VAL A 154 1.70 13.90 9.19
N LEU A 155 2.20 13.53 10.38
CA LEU A 155 3.42 12.74 10.54
C LEU A 155 3.34 11.42 9.75
N ILE A 156 2.27 10.65 9.93
CA ILE A 156 2.03 9.37 9.26
C ILE A 156 1.99 9.56 7.73
N ALA A 157 1.31 10.59 7.24
CA ALA A 157 1.24 10.88 5.81
C ALA A 157 2.62 11.22 5.21
N LEU A 158 3.38 12.07 5.89
CA LEU A 158 4.73 12.47 5.47
C LEU A 158 5.71 11.29 5.50
N GLU A 159 5.67 10.49 6.55
CA GLU A 159 6.53 9.32 6.72
C GLU A 159 6.23 8.26 5.65
N THR A 160 4.96 7.97 5.39
CA THR A 160 4.54 7.07 4.32
C THR A 160 5.05 7.55 2.96
N PHE A 161 4.83 8.83 2.65
CA PHE A 161 5.30 9.40 1.39
C PHE A 161 6.81 9.32 1.26
N ALA A 162 7.56 9.75 2.30
CA ALA A 162 9.01 9.76 2.30
C ALA A 162 9.59 8.34 2.13
N TRP A 163 9.07 7.37 2.87
CA TRP A 163 9.50 5.97 2.78
C TRP A 163 9.29 5.41 1.38
N PHE A 164 8.08 5.49 0.85
CA PHE A 164 7.80 4.91 -0.47
C PHE A 164 8.38 5.72 -1.62
N ALA A 165 8.62 7.02 -1.48
CA ALA A 165 9.37 7.81 -2.44
C ALA A 165 10.85 7.39 -2.48
N LEU A 166 11.43 7.03 -1.33
CA LEU A 166 12.76 6.43 -1.25
C LEU A 166 12.78 5.07 -1.98
N VAL A 167 11.83 4.18 -1.67
CA VAL A 167 11.69 2.88 -2.34
C VAL A 167 11.56 3.07 -3.86
N ALA A 168 10.67 3.96 -4.32
CA ALA A 168 10.48 4.26 -5.74
C ALA A 168 11.78 4.76 -6.39
N SER A 169 12.56 5.58 -5.68
CA SER A 169 13.82 6.12 -6.19
C SER A 169 14.90 5.05 -6.29
N VAL A 170 15.03 4.20 -5.27
CA VAL A 170 16.02 3.10 -5.26
C VAL A 170 15.72 2.08 -6.36
N PHE A 171 14.48 1.63 -6.47
CA PHE A 171 14.10 0.62 -7.47
C PHE A 171 14.05 1.16 -8.91
N ALA A 172 14.04 2.47 -9.10
CA ALA A 172 14.19 3.10 -10.42
C ALA A 172 15.64 3.19 -10.90
N LEU A 173 16.65 2.93 -10.04
CA LEU A 173 18.05 2.96 -10.42
C LEU A 173 18.37 1.89 -11.48
N PRO A 174 19.24 2.18 -12.48
CA PRO A 174 19.52 1.26 -13.57
C PRO A 174 19.96 -0.14 -13.13
N LYS A 175 20.81 -0.23 -12.10
CA LYS A 175 21.27 -1.52 -11.54
C LYS A 175 20.12 -2.33 -10.92
N MET A 176 19.27 -1.68 -10.15
CA MET A 176 18.09 -2.31 -9.52
C MET A 176 17.08 -2.72 -10.58
N ARG A 177 16.85 -1.88 -11.58
CA ARG A 177 15.96 -2.17 -12.71
C ARG A 177 16.45 -3.36 -13.53
N GLN A 178 17.75 -3.44 -13.83
CA GLN A 178 18.34 -4.60 -14.53
C GLN A 178 18.22 -5.88 -13.69
N GLY A 179 18.51 -5.80 -12.39
CA GLY A 179 18.32 -6.91 -11.46
C GLY A 179 16.86 -7.38 -11.41
N TYR A 180 15.93 -6.42 -11.31
CA TYR A 180 14.50 -6.72 -11.36
C TYR A 180 14.12 -7.41 -12.68
N GLN A 181 14.54 -6.90 -13.84
CA GLN A 181 14.21 -7.47 -15.15
C GLN A 181 14.68 -8.92 -15.29
N ARG A 182 15.84 -9.27 -14.73
CA ARG A 182 16.36 -10.64 -14.70
C ARG A 182 15.52 -11.58 -13.84
N LEU A 183 15.00 -11.07 -12.74
CA LEU A 183 14.26 -11.82 -11.73
C LEU A 183 12.74 -11.57 -11.82
N ALA A 184 12.27 -10.76 -12.76
CA ALA A 184 10.88 -10.28 -12.85
C ALA A 184 9.87 -11.43 -12.77
N LYS A 185 10.11 -12.51 -13.52
CA LYS A 185 9.23 -13.69 -13.51
C LYS A 185 9.06 -14.28 -12.10
N TRP A 186 10.15 -14.35 -11.33
CA TRP A 186 10.12 -14.89 -9.96
C TRP A 186 9.52 -13.90 -8.98
N ILE A 187 9.89 -12.62 -9.09
CA ILE A 187 9.35 -11.55 -8.23
C ILE A 187 7.85 -11.39 -8.45
N ASP A 188 7.41 -11.30 -9.70
CA ASP A 188 5.99 -11.14 -10.04
C ASP A 188 5.19 -12.40 -9.69
N GLY A 189 5.78 -13.59 -9.88
CA GLY A 189 5.17 -14.86 -9.50
C GLY A 189 4.99 -14.98 -7.99
N THR A 190 6.03 -14.68 -7.20
CA THR A 190 5.94 -14.73 -5.73
C THR A 190 5.03 -13.65 -5.17
N ALA A 191 5.13 -12.41 -5.66
CA ALA A 191 4.24 -11.33 -5.25
C ALA A 191 2.78 -11.64 -5.62
N GLY A 192 2.53 -12.17 -6.82
CA GLY A 192 1.21 -12.59 -7.26
C GLY A 192 0.61 -13.70 -6.39
N ALA A 193 1.42 -14.70 -6.00
CA ALA A 193 1.00 -15.75 -5.09
C ALA A 193 0.67 -15.20 -3.69
N LEU A 194 1.52 -14.28 -3.17
CA LEU A 194 1.28 -13.63 -1.88
C LEU A 194 -0.01 -12.79 -1.90
N PHE A 195 -0.24 -11.99 -2.94
CA PHE A 195 -1.45 -11.16 -3.05
C PHE A 195 -2.70 -12.03 -3.14
N THR A 196 -2.66 -13.10 -3.94
CA THR A 196 -3.77 -14.06 -4.03
C THR A 196 -4.01 -14.74 -2.67
N GLY A 197 -2.95 -15.22 -2.01
CA GLY A 197 -3.05 -15.84 -0.69
C GLY A 197 -3.62 -14.89 0.38
N PHE A 198 -3.15 -13.64 0.43
CA PHE A 198 -3.70 -12.62 1.33
C PHE A 198 -5.16 -12.30 1.02
N GLY A 199 -5.52 -12.17 -0.27
CA GLY A 199 -6.88 -11.94 -0.68
C GLY A 199 -7.84 -13.06 -0.26
N ILE A 200 -7.45 -14.31 -0.47
CA ILE A 200 -8.20 -15.49 -0.05
C ILE A 200 -8.31 -15.53 1.48
N HIS A 201 -7.18 -15.35 2.18
CA HIS A 201 -7.18 -15.32 3.65
C HIS A 201 -8.13 -14.27 4.20
N LEU A 202 -8.11 -13.07 3.65
CA LEU A 202 -8.98 -11.97 4.06
C LEU A 202 -10.48 -12.30 3.88
N ILE A 203 -10.83 -13.03 2.81
CA ILE A 203 -12.23 -13.43 2.53
C ILE A 203 -12.70 -14.54 3.46
N ILE A 204 -11.81 -15.49 3.82
CA ILE A 204 -12.17 -16.68 4.60
C ILE A 204 -12.13 -16.41 6.11
N SER A 205 -11.24 -15.53 6.57
CA SER A 205 -10.99 -15.25 8.01
C SER A 205 -11.99 -14.28 8.66
N ARG A 206 -13.09 -13.97 8.01
CA ARG A 206 -14.17 -13.09 8.51
C ARG A 206 -15.09 -13.78 9.51
#